data_70a2e484123a5e3d5d611c9bf5dfc86a
#
_entry.id   70a2e484123a5e3d5d611c9bf5dfc86a
#
_cell.length_a   1.000
_cell.length_b   1.000
_cell.length_c   1.000
_cell.angle_alpha   90.00
_cell.angle_beta   90.00
_cell.angle_gamma   90.00
#
_symmetry.space_group_name_H-M   'P 1'
#
loop_
_entity.id
_entity.type
_entity.pdbx_description
1 polymer ?
#
loop_
_entity_poly.entity_id
_entity_poly.type
_entity_poly.pdbx_seq_one_letter_code
_entity_poly.pdbx_strand_id
1 'polypeptide(L)'
;MSRKPFLLGSLVAATAVALLAPVASARIKLATLPVRERVEIQLENENATLVEEERVVTLLKGTNFIDFSWSNTSIDKNTIIFRPLQVADKVAVINVAYPPNENALVWEVFAKEAGAVKVRISYLVGNLRRTFSYRATAEVDESKLTLRNYMRIWNFSGEDFGLSGVWAGFGEAFQGKEIGLQESKEVLIGKFLDVPVQKKFLFNWRTGQPVPEEPFQRYVTMNYVLKNSAGGAAGANALGQYALPYGKVRIFLKDGKPGMAAGEAFLGEDWGKFTGIDDEMKLYLGLARDVKVERTVKKNERQKIHGNLFNQDVIVQYKMQNFRKDGALLDIEEDMNQLRDEFCGGGKDHEASWELQNETTDKAKVERKSAQKIEIHVALPGRPKEADKKPDETLFLLHVLFKNEW
;
A
#
# COMPACT_ATOMS: atom_id res chain seq x y z
N MET A 1 -63.20 -12.28 89.99
CA MET A 1 -62.35 -11.36 90.73
C MET A 1 -61.49 -10.62 89.75
N SER A 2 -61.91 -9.55 89.31
CA SER A 2 -61.53 -8.15 89.53
C SER A 2 -59.98 -7.90 89.51
N ARG A 3 -59.57 -7.22 88.53
CA ARG A 3 -58.77 -5.99 88.65
C ARG A 3 -58.62 -5.26 87.31
N LYS A 4 -59.00 -4.04 87.32
CA LYS A 4 -58.94 -3.03 86.29
C LYS A 4 -57.53 -2.40 86.21
N PRO A 5 -57.35 -1.44 85.36
CA PRO A 5 -56.26 -1.23 84.35
C PRO A 5 -55.33 -0.07 84.78
N PHE A 6 -54.25 0.12 83.98
CA PHE A 6 -53.54 1.40 84.00
C PHE A 6 -53.27 1.82 82.53
N LEU A 7 -53.83 2.96 82.19
CA LEU A 7 -53.49 3.72 81.05
C LEU A 7 -52.11 4.41 81.21
N LEU A 8 -51.21 4.22 80.27
CA LEU A 8 -50.05 5.10 80.10
C LEU A 8 -50.09 5.60 78.69
N GLY A 9 -50.35 6.87 78.51
CA GLY A 9 -50.24 7.52 77.21
C GLY A 9 -48.79 7.68 76.83
N SER A 10 -48.48 7.23 75.57
CA SER A 10 -47.22 7.47 74.97
C SER A 10 -47.41 8.50 73.83
N LEU A 11 -46.78 9.64 74.03
CA LEU A 11 -46.66 10.73 73.09
C LEU A 11 -45.76 10.31 71.94
N VAL A 12 -46.30 10.09 70.72
CA VAL A 12 -45.51 9.81 69.53
C VAL A 12 -45.16 11.13 68.89
N ALA A 13 -43.90 11.51 69.00
CA ALA A 13 -43.32 12.61 68.24
C ALA A 13 -43.12 12.18 66.80
N ALA A 14 -43.92 12.73 65.89
CA ALA A 14 -43.76 12.52 64.46
C ALA A 14 -42.62 13.39 63.93
N THR A 15 -41.42 12.75 63.75
CA THR A 15 -40.29 13.35 63.05
C THR A 15 -40.57 13.29 61.55
N ALA A 16 -40.89 14.45 60.96
CA ALA A 16 -40.99 14.60 59.53
C ALA A 16 -39.58 14.51 58.89
N VAL A 17 -39.24 13.38 58.34
CA VAL A 17 -38.08 13.23 57.46
C VAL A 17 -38.48 13.81 56.10
N ALA A 18 -38.00 15.03 55.82
CA ALA A 18 -38.05 15.58 54.49
C ALA A 18 -37.12 14.76 53.56
N LEU A 19 -37.71 13.87 52.80
CA LEU A 19 -37.06 13.23 51.65
C LEU A 19 -36.70 14.31 50.62
N LEU A 20 -35.44 14.75 50.63
CA LEU A 20 -34.85 15.46 49.51
C LEU A 20 -34.83 14.49 48.31
N ALA A 21 -35.87 14.46 47.54
CA ALA A 21 -35.87 13.82 46.24
C ALA A 21 -34.77 14.52 45.38
N PRO A 22 -33.84 13.75 44.80
CA PRO A 22 -32.92 14.35 43.85
C PRO A 22 -33.75 15.00 42.75
N VAL A 23 -33.52 16.29 42.52
CA VAL A 23 -34.08 16.99 41.37
C VAL A 23 -33.58 16.27 40.15
N ALA A 24 -34.36 15.37 39.59
CA ALA A 24 -34.09 14.80 38.30
C ALA A 24 -34.07 16.01 37.33
N SER A 25 -32.86 16.40 36.94
CA SER A 25 -32.67 17.36 35.88
C SER A 25 -33.42 16.82 34.67
N ALA A 26 -34.60 17.37 34.40
CA ALA A 26 -35.35 17.02 33.21
C ALA A 26 -34.42 17.29 32.01
N ARG A 27 -33.99 16.25 31.31
CA ARG A 27 -33.25 16.42 30.08
C ARG A 27 -34.05 17.34 29.15
N ILE A 28 -33.49 18.49 28.88
CA ILE A 28 -34.06 19.44 27.91
C ILE A 28 -34.20 18.66 26.60
N LYS A 29 -35.33 18.80 25.94
CA LYS A 29 -35.71 18.10 24.71
C LYS A 29 -34.56 18.21 23.70
N LEU A 30 -33.77 17.12 23.58
CA LEU A 30 -32.67 17.01 22.63
C LEU A 30 -33.27 16.75 21.24
N ALA A 31 -32.79 17.48 20.25
CA ALA A 31 -33.12 17.19 18.87
C ALA A 31 -32.25 16.00 18.42
N THR A 32 -32.91 14.90 18.08
CA THR A 32 -32.20 13.77 17.40
C THR A 32 -31.75 14.21 16.03
N LEU A 33 -30.54 13.83 15.68
CA LEU A 33 -30.00 14.15 14.36
C LEU A 33 -30.85 13.52 13.24
N PRO A 34 -31.20 14.27 12.21
CA PRO A 34 -31.91 13.76 11.04
C PRO A 34 -31.07 12.75 10.26
N VAL A 35 -31.68 12.06 9.30
CA VAL A 35 -31.01 11.13 8.40
C VAL A 35 -29.87 11.84 7.66
N ARG A 36 -28.80 11.11 7.38
CA ARG A 36 -27.68 11.58 6.57
C ARG A 36 -28.13 11.79 5.12
N GLU A 37 -27.87 12.99 4.58
CA GLU A 37 -28.10 13.28 3.16
C GLU A 37 -26.90 12.87 2.30
N ARG A 38 -25.69 12.96 2.86
CA ARG A 38 -24.43 12.64 2.19
C ARG A 38 -23.44 12.14 3.20
N VAL A 39 -22.66 11.15 2.79
CA VAL A 39 -21.50 10.64 3.54
C VAL A 39 -20.30 10.59 2.63
N GLU A 40 -19.18 11.13 3.08
CA GLU A 40 -17.89 11.04 2.42
C GLU A 40 -16.87 10.41 3.38
N ILE A 41 -16.08 9.47 2.85
CA ILE A 41 -15.10 8.71 3.59
C ILE A 41 -13.73 8.92 2.92
N GLN A 42 -12.78 9.46 3.68
CA GLN A 42 -11.41 9.70 3.22
C GLN A 42 -10.49 8.66 3.85
N LEU A 43 -10.07 7.69 3.03
CA LEU A 43 -9.22 6.57 3.40
C LEU A 43 -7.74 6.80 3.07
N GLU A 44 -7.30 8.04 2.92
CA GLU A 44 -5.91 8.35 2.57
C GLU A 44 -4.93 7.95 3.67
N ASN A 45 -5.27 8.23 4.92
CA ASN A 45 -4.44 7.91 6.07
C ASN A 45 -4.71 6.48 6.55
N GLU A 46 -3.65 5.68 6.73
CA GLU A 46 -3.77 4.28 7.18
C GLU A 46 -4.20 4.15 8.65
N ASN A 47 -3.93 5.17 9.47
CA ASN A 47 -4.17 5.14 10.92
C ASN A 47 -5.49 5.79 11.33
N ALA A 48 -6.06 6.63 10.49
CA ALA A 48 -7.28 7.36 10.80
C ALA A 48 -8.08 7.66 9.54
N THR A 49 -9.35 7.30 9.54
CA THR A 49 -10.26 7.59 8.44
C THR A 49 -11.11 8.78 8.81
N LEU A 50 -11.09 9.83 7.98
CA LEU A 50 -12.00 10.95 8.13
C LEU A 50 -13.36 10.62 7.50
N VAL A 51 -14.41 10.79 8.27
CA VAL A 51 -15.78 10.70 7.80
C VAL A 51 -16.40 12.09 7.89
N GLU A 52 -17.04 12.52 6.82
CA GLU A 52 -17.84 13.74 6.75
C GLU A 52 -19.27 13.40 6.36
N GLU A 53 -20.23 13.74 7.18
CA GLU A 53 -21.63 13.54 6.91
C GLU A 53 -22.40 14.89 6.87
N GLU A 54 -23.29 15.02 5.90
CA GLU A 54 -24.15 16.19 5.78
C GLU A 54 -25.57 15.84 6.21
N ARG A 55 -26.18 16.75 6.98
CA ARG A 55 -27.55 16.61 7.50
C ARG A 55 -28.26 17.97 7.46
N VAL A 56 -29.55 17.95 7.37
CA VAL A 56 -30.37 19.18 7.50
C VAL A 56 -31.02 19.20 8.87
N VAL A 57 -30.55 20.08 9.74
CA VAL A 57 -31.04 20.24 11.10
C VAL A 57 -32.01 21.41 11.17
N THR A 58 -33.18 21.20 11.74
CA THR A 58 -34.15 22.29 11.99
C THR A 58 -33.81 22.95 13.31
N LEU A 59 -33.47 24.25 13.26
CA LEU A 59 -33.15 25.06 14.43
C LEU A 59 -34.30 26.03 14.75
N LEU A 60 -34.53 26.21 16.03
CA LEU A 60 -35.40 27.29 16.55
C LEU A 60 -34.56 28.54 16.78
N LYS A 61 -35.16 29.71 16.75
CA LYS A 61 -34.51 30.95 17.15
C LYS A 61 -34.06 30.88 18.61
N GLY A 62 -32.81 31.24 18.87
CA GLY A 62 -32.19 31.14 20.19
C GLY A 62 -31.37 29.88 20.34
N THR A 63 -31.26 29.35 21.55
CA THR A 63 -30.43 28.19 21.89
C THR A 63 -31.12 26.88 21.54
N ASN A 64 -30.38 26.00 20.87
CA ASN A 64 -30.76 24.63 20.51
C ASN A 64 -29.75 23.66 21.09
N PHE A 65 -30.23 22.49 21.51
CA PHE A 65 -29.38 21.40 21.96
C PHE A 65 -29.47 20.22 20.97
N ILE A 66 -28.34 19.84 20.38
CA ILE A 66 -28.26 18.79 19.35
C ILE A 66 -27.45 17.65 19.92
N ASP A 67 -28.05 16.48 19.99
CA ASP A 67 -27.40 15.23 20.49
C ASP A 67 -26.74 14.47 19.36
N PHE A 68 -25.52 13.98 19.60
CA PHE A 68 -24.79 13.08 18.74
C PHE A 68 -24.25 11.92 19.56
N SER A 69 -24.65 10.71 19.19
CA SER A 69 -24.27 9.47 19.90
C SER A 69 -23.47 8.56 18.98
N TRP A 70 -22.42 7.92 19.53
CA TRP A 70 -21.53 6.97 18.83
C TRP A 70 -21.37 5.64 19.57
N SER A 71 -22.42 5.16 20.18
CA SER A 71 -22.41 3.89 20.93
C SER A 71 -21.97 2.73 20.03
N ASN A 72 -21.03 1.91 20.54
CA ASN A 72 -20.45 0.75 19.84
C ASN A 72 -19.70 1.07 18.55
N THR A 73 -19.22 2.28 18.37
CA THR A 73 -18.41 2.69 17.23
C THR A 73 -16.99 3.00 17.65
N SER A 74 -16.05 3.00 16.67
CA SER A 74 -14.65 3.38 16.87
C SER A 74 -14.40 4.87 16.60
N ILE A 75 -15.39 5.74 16.81
CA ILE A 75 -15.25 7.19 16.62
C ILE A 75 -14.35 7.77 17.70
N ASP A 76 -13.37 8.58 17.30
CA ASP A 76 -12.58 9.38 18.24
C ASP A 76 -13.38 10.64 18.62
N LYS A 77 -13.92 10.63 19.84
CA LYS A 77 -14.77 11.71 20.38
C LYS A 77 -14.13 13.11 20.35
N ASN A 78 -12.78 13.17 20.39
CA ASN A 78 -12.06 14.44 20.42
C ASN A 78 -11.96 15.11 19.04
N THR A 79 -12.36 14.38 18.00
CA THR A 79 -12.29 14.86 16.61
C THR A 79 -13.64 15.24 16.02
N ILE A 80 -14.72 15.11 16.79
CA ILE A 80 -16.08 15.37 16.31
C ILE A 80 -16.30 16.87 16.20
N ILE A 81 -16.56 17.35 14.97
CA ILE A 81 -16.77 18.76 14.67
C ILE A 81 -18.13 18.94 14.00
N PHE A 82 -18.91 19.91 14.50
CA PHE A 82 -20.15 20.36 13.90
C PHE A 82 -19.90 21.68 13.18
N ARG A 83 -20.24 21.77 11.91
CA ARG A 83 -20.04 22.96 11.08
C ARG A 83 -21.29 23.30 10.25
N PRO A 84 -21.94 24.45 10.47
CA PRO A 84 -22.95 24.93 9.54
C PRO A 84 -22.33 25.19 8.15
N LEU A 85 -22.97 24.68 7.09
CA LEU A 85 -22.55 24.92 5.69
C LEU A 85 -23.25 26.12 5.07
N GLN A 86 -24.45 26.45 5.57
CA GLN A 86 -25.26 27.58 5.13
C GLN A 86 -25.51 28.50 6.31
N VAL A 87 -25.70 29.78 6.04
CA VAL A 87 -26.00 30.82 7.04
C VAL A 87 -25.04 30.79 8.26
N ALA A 88 -23.78 30.53 8.02
CA ALA A 88 -22.76 30.43 9.07
C ALA A 88 -22.62 31.69 9.92
N ASP A 89 -22.99 32.85 9.41
CA ASP A 89 -23.08 34.13 10.12
C ASP A 89 -24.30 34.24 11.07
N LYS A 90 -25.28 33.35 10.92
CA LYS A 90 -26.52 33.32 11.74
C LYS A 90 -26.56 32.16 12.73
N VAL A 91 -25.64 31.20 12.63
CA VAL A 91 -25.60 29.99 13.47
C VAL A 91 -24.21 29.83 14.09
N ALA A 92 -24.15 29.72 15.41
CA ALA A 92 -22.90 29.56 16.14
C ALA A 92 -22.98 28.38 17.12
N VAL A 93 -21.97 27.55 17.17
CA VAL A 93 -21.77 26.56 18.24
C VAL A 93 -21.20 27.30 19.44
N ILE A 94 -21.92 27.29 20.53
CA ILE A 94 -21.57 28.01 21.76
C ILE A 94 -20.78 27.12 22.70
N ASN A 95 -21.21 25.86 22.83
CA ASN A 95 -20.65 24.93 23.78
C ASN A 95 -20.78 23.47 23.27
N VAL A 96 -19.95 22.59 23.81
CA VAL A 96 -20.05 21.15 23.60
C VAL A 96 -19.95 20.47 24.96
N ALA A 97 -20.98 19.76 25.34
CA ALA A 97 -21.03 19.01 26.59
C ALA A 97 -20.94 17.51 26.33
N TYR A 98 -20.20 16.80 27.18
CA TYR A 98 -20.05 15.34 27.14
C TYR A 98 -20.77 14.76 28.36
N PRO A 99 -21.98 14.19 28.23
CA PRO A 99 -22.68 13.60 29.34
C PRO A 99 -21.85 12.49 30.01
N PRO A 100 -21.76 12.42 31.33
CA PRO A 100 -20.98 11.42 32.01
C PRO A 100 -21.56 10.02 31.76
N ASN A 101 -20.66 9.05 31.52
CA ASN A 101 -20.99 7.63 31.26
C ASN A 101 -21.84 7.39 29.99
N GLU A 102 -21.85 8.32 29.06
CA GLU A 102 -22.52 8.16 27.77
C GLU A 102 -21.51 8.30 26.61
N ASN A 103 -21.72 7.50 25.56
CA ASN A 103 -21.00 7.67 24.29
C ASN A 103 -21.77 8.68 23.43
N ALA A 104 -21.85 9.90 23.92
CA ALA A 104 -22.61 10.98 23.29
C ALA A 104 -21.99 12.35 23.62
N LEU A 105 -22.28 13.32 22.80
CA LEU A 105 -22.07 14.73 23.08
C LEU A 105 -23.32 15.54 22.73
N VAL A 106 -23.41 16.73 23.32
CA VAL A 106 -24.49 17.68 23.05
C VAL A 106 -23.87 18.99 22.63
N TRP A 107 -24.16 19.43 21.42
CA TRP A 107 -23.84 20.79 20.99
C TRP A 107 -24.92 21.77 21.48
N GLU A 108 -24.48 22.84 22.10
CA GLU A 108 -25.30 24.03 22.31
C GLU A 108 -25.10 24.97 21.11
N VAL A 109 -26.15 25.12 20.31
CA VAL A 109 -26.11 25.87 19.05
C VAL A 109 -27.07 27.05 19.13
N PHE A 110 -26.55 28.26 18.96
CA PHE A 110 -27.34 29.46 18.88
C PHE A 110 -27.72 29.79 17.44
N ALA A 111 -29.00 30.04 17.18
CA ALA A 111 -29.49 30.47 15.88
C ALA A 111 -30.20 31.82 16.00
N LYS A 112 -29.84 32.80 15.16
CA LYS A 112 -30.48 34.13 15.12
C LYS A 112 -31.91 34.06 14.62
N GLU A 113 -32.21 33.08 13.76
CA GLU A 113 -33.51 32.87 13.12
C GLU A 113 -33.86 31.40 13.17
N ALA A 114 -35.16 31.07 13.15
CA ALA A 114 -35.60 29.67 13.02
C ALA A 114 -35.50 29.22 11.55
N GLY A 115 -35.15 27.97 11.31
CA GLY A 115 -35.12 27.43 9.97
C GLY A 115 -34.36 26.11 9.86
N ALA A 116 -34.41 25.50 8.67
CA ALA A 116 -33.62 24.35 8.30
C ALA A 116 -32.21 24.80 7.91
N VAL A 117 -31.18 24.17 8.49
CA VAL A 117 -29.77 24.50 8.25
C VAL A 117 -29.03 23.25 7.85
N LYS A 118 -28.36 23.30 6.71
CA LYS A 118 -27.48 22.24 6.30
C LYS A 118 -26.18 22.32 7.09
N VAL A 119 -25.82 21.21 7.72
CA VAL A 119 -24.64 21.09 8.57
C VAL A 119 -23.79 19.94 8.12
N ARG A 120 -22.49 20.04 8.39
CA ARG A 120 -21.53 18.96 8.24
C ARG A 120 -21.00 18.55 9.60
N ILE A 121 -21.04 17.26 9.86
CA ILE A 121 -20.42 16.64 11.03
C ILE A 121 -19.25 15.82 10.51
N SER A 122 -18.07 16.13 11.01
CA SER A 122 -16.84 15.41 10.64
C SER A 122 -16.21 14.79 11.88
N TYR A 123 -15.65 13.60 11.71
CA TYR A 123 -14.96 12.87 12.79
C TYR A 123 -13.97 11.86 12.22
N LEU A 124 -12.97 11.49 13.02
CA LEU A 124 -12.10 10.37 12.73
C LEU A 124 -12.70 9.08 13.30
N VAL A 125 -12.58 8.02 12.50
CA VAL A 125 -13.02 6.68 12.88
C VAL A 125 -11.89 5.67 12.72
N GLY A 126 -11.77 4.78 13.71
CA GLY A 126 -10.87 3.65 13.64
C GLY A 126 -11.53 2.41 13.00
N ASN A 127 -10.74 1.35 12.81
CA ASN A 127 -11.20 0.06 12.31
C ASN A 127 -11.90 0.06 10.94
N LEU A 128 -11.72 1.12 10.17
CA LEU A 128 -12.05 1.20 8.75
C LEU A 128 -10.73 1.18 7.98
N ARG A 129 -10.44 0.07 7.30
CA ARG A 129 -9.14 -0.20 6.69
C ARG A 129 -9.28 -0.43 5.20
N ARG A 130 -8.22 -0.14 4.45
CA ARG A 130 -8.10 -0.46 3.04
C ARG A 130 -6.84 -1.24 2.73
N THR A 131 -6.89 -2.04 1.69
CA THR A 131 -5.71 -2.62 1.02
C THR A 131 -5.92 -2.58 -0.48
N PHE A 132 -4.81 -2.64 -1.21
CA PHE A 132 -4.83 -2.70 -2.66
C PHE A 132 -4.41 -4.07 -3.16
N SER A 133 -4.98 -4.47 -4.28
CA SER A 133 -4.59 -5.67 -4.99
C SER A 133 -4.69 -5.43 -6.49
N TYR A 134 -3.95 -6.24 -7.25
CA TYR A 134 -3.91 -6.14 -8.69
C TYR A 134 -4.16 -7.49 -9.34
N ARG A 135 -4.75 -7.43 -10.54
CA ARG A 135 -4.78 -8.54 -11.46
C ARG A 135 -4.11 -8.10 -12.75
N ALA A 136 -2.98 -8.69 -13.08
CA ALA A 136 -2.24 -8.47 -14.31
C ALA A 136 -2.50 -9.67 -15.25
N THR A 137 -3.08 -9.43 -16.41
CA THR A 137 -3.33 -10.46 -17.43
C THR A 137 -2.52 -10.13 -18.68
N ALA A 138 -1.45 -10.87 -18.92
CA ALA A 138 -0.59 -10.70 -20.07
C ALA A 138 -1.21 -11.30 -21.34
N GLU A 139 -0.92 -10.72 -22.50
CA GLU A 139 -1.23 -11.29 -23.81
C GLU A 139 -0.34 -12.50 -24.08
N VAL A 140 -0.71 -13.32 -25.08
CA VAL A 140 -0.01 -14.57 -25.43
C VAL A 140 1.47 -14.35 -25.74
N ASP A 141 1.79 -13.22 -26.36
CA ASP A 141 3.16 -12.84 -26.76
C ASP A 141 3.95 -12.15 -25.62
N GLU A 142 3.32 -11.97 -24.47
CA GLU A 142 3.91 -11.31 -23.28
C GLU A 142 4.44 -9.88 -23.57
N SER A 143 3.97 -9.20 -24.62
CA SER A 143 4.39 -7.82 -24.95
C SER A 143 3.57 -6.76 -24.23
N LYS A 144 2.34 -7.10 -23.85
CA LYS A 144 1.38 -6.23 -23.21
C LYS A 144 0.59 -6.97 -22.16
N LEU A 145 0.02 -6.24 -21.21
CA LEU A 145 -0.92 -6.77 -20.24
C LEU A 145 -2.08 -5.81 -19.96
N THR A 146 -3.15 -6.35 -19.44
CA THR A 146 -4.22 -5.59 -18.79
C THR A 146 -3.96 -5.60 -17.29
N LEU A 147 -3.78 -4.42 -16.69
CA LEU A 147 -3.64 -4.26 -15.24
C LEU A 147 -4.96 -3.75 -14.65
N ARG A 148 -5.55 -4.50 -13.72
CA ARG A 148 -6.72 -4.07 -12.94
C ARG A 148 -6.27 -3.82 -11.51
N ASN A 149 -6.59 -2.65 -10.98
CA ASN A 149 -6.32 -2.27 -9.60
C ASN A 149 -7.61 -2.31 -8.79
N TYR A 150 -7.60 -3.04 -7.69
CA TYR A 150 -8.73 -3.19 -6.78
C TYR A 150 -8.36 -2.60 -5.41
N MET A 151 -9.34 -1.99 -4.78
CA MET A 151 -9.27 -1.62 -3.37
C MET A 151 -10.25 -2.47 -2.58
N ARG A 152 -9.78 -3.11 -1.51
CA ARG A 152 -10.63 -3.80 -0.55
C ARG A 152 -10.75 -2.94 0.68
N ILE A 153 -11.99 -2.69 1.08
CA ILE A 153 -12.36 -1.95 2.28
C ILE A 153 -12.90 -2.94 3.29
N TRP A 154 -12.45 -2.84 4.55
CA TRP A 154 -13.01 -3.56 5.69
C TRP A 154 -13.60 -2.58 6.66
N ASN A 155 -14.90 -2.70 6.95
CA ASN A 155 -15.59 -1.86 7.91
C ASN A 155 -15.88 -2.63 9.20
N PHE A 156 -15.03 -2.45 10.19
CA PHE A 156 -15.20 -2.91 11.56
C PHE A 156 -15.31 -1.73 12.54
N SER A 157 -15.67 -0.55 12.05
CA SER A 157 -15.78 0.67 12.85
C SER A 157 -16.96 0.68 13.82
N GLY A 158 -17.92 -0.22 13.64
CA GLY A 158 -19.19 -0.22 14.37
C GLY A 158 -20.25 0.68 13.75
N GLU A 159 -19.93 1.37 12.63
CA GLU A 159 -20.81 2.31 11.94
C GLU A 159 -21.24 1.76 10.57
N ASP A 160 -22.53 1.88 10.26
CA ASP A 160 -23.06 1.66 8.91
C ASP A 160 -23.06 2.98 8.16
N PHE A 161 -22.27 3.08 7.11
CA PHE A 161 -22.16 4.31 6.32
C PHE A 161 -23.16 4.37 5.17
N GLY A 162 -23.82 3.26 4.83
CA GLY A 162 -24.72 3.19 3.69
C GLY A 162 -24.06 3.61 2.38
N LEU A 163 -24.80 4.30 1.53
CA LEU A 163 -24.32 4.81 0.26
C LEU A 163 -23.39 6.01 0.48
N SER A 164 -22.09 5.80 0.27
CA SER A 164 -21.04 6.78 0.57
C SER A 164 -20.16 7.09 -0.64
N GLY A 165 -19.69 8.33 -0.73
CA GLY A 165 -18.52 8.69 -1.53
C GLY A 165 -17.25 8.23 -0.83
N VAL A 166 -16.30 7.64 -1.56
CA VAL A 166 -15.04 7.17 -0.99
C VAL A 166 -13.87 7.71 -1.78
N TRP A 167 -12.89 8.26 -1.08
CA TRP A 167 -11.62 8.67 -1.65
C TRP A 167 -10.47 7.98 -0.92
N ALA A 168 -9.57 7.38 -1.69
CA ALA A 168 -8.49 6.55 -1.14
C ALA A 168 -7.10 7.19 -1.22
N GLY A 169 -7.01 8.47 -1.63
CA GLY A 169 -5.74 9.16 -1.86
C GLY A 169 -5.10 8.83 -3.23
N PHE A 170 -5.70 7.95 -4.01
CA PHE A 170 -5.22 7.53 -5.33
C PHE A 170 -6.38 7.54 -6.32
N GLY A 171 -6.13 8.10 -7.51
CA GLY A 171 -7.14 8.19 -8.57
C GLY A 171 -8.29 9.13 -8.23
N GLU A 172 -9.42 8.92 -8.91
CA GLU A 172 -10.64 9.69 -8.69
C GLU A 172 -11.41 9.18 -7.48
N ALA A 173 -12.13 10.10 -6.81
CA ALA A 173 -13.10 9.71 -5.81
C ALA A 173 -14.21 8.88 -6.47
N PHE A 174 -14.49 7.71 -5.96
CA PHE A 174 -15.60 6.90 -6.44
C PHE A 174 -16.82 7.06 -5.56
N GLN A 175 -17.96 7.20 -6.22
CA GLN A 175 -19.24 7.46 -5.57
C GLN A 175 -20.11 6.22 -5.52
N GLY A 176 -21.06 6.23 -4.61
CA GLY A 176 -22.19 5.33 -4.61
C GLY A 176 -21.86 3.89 -4.23
N LYS A 177 -20.99 3.69 -3.24
CA LYS A 177 -20.74 2.37 -2.66
C LYS A 177 -21.39 2.27 -1.29
N GLU A 178 -22.21 1.24 -1.12
CA GLU A 178 -22.66 0.87 0.22
C GLU A 178 -21.50 0.27 0.99
N ILE A 179 -21.27 0.77 2.18
CA ILE A 179 -20.27 0.27 3.12
C ILE A 179 -20.99 -0.06 4.42
N GLY A 180 -21.50 -1.30 4.46
CA GLY A 180 -22.26 -1.81 5.59
C GLY A 180 -21.38 -2.19 6.77
N LEU A 181 -22.03 -2.37 7.91
CA LEU A 181 -21.42 -2.80 9.16
C LEU A 181 -20.81 -4.21 9.01
N GLN A 182 -19.58 -4.39 9.48
CA GLN A 182 -18.81 -5.66 9.41
C GLN A 182 -18.66 -6.21 7.97
N GLU A 183 -18.73 -5.34 7.00
CA GLU A 183 -18.61 -5.69 5.58
C GLU A 183 -17.14 -5.62 5.11
N SER A 184 -16.79 -6.53 4.19
CA SER A 184 -15.57 -6.44 3.38
C SER A 184 -15.98 -6.32 1.91
N LYS A 185 -15.62 -5.23 1.28
CA LYS A 185 -15.98 -4.94 -0.12
C LYS A 185 -14.75 -4.69 -0.97
N GLU A 186 -14.70 -5.34 -2.14
CA GLU A 186 -13.65 -5.13 -3.12
C GLU A 186 -14.19 -4.33 -4.31
N VAL A 187 -13.54 -3.23 -4.63
CA VAL A 187 -13.96 -2.27 -5.66
C VAL A 187 -12.85 -2.13 -6.70
N LEU A 188 -13.21 -2.23 -7.98
CA LEU A 188 -12.29 -1.91 -9.07
C LEU A 188 -12.11 -0.38 -9.13
N ILE A 189 -10.88 0.09 -8.90
CA ILE A 189 -10.54 1.51 -8.88
C ILE A 189 -9.72 1.95 -10.10
N GLY A 190 -9.13 1.00 -10.82
CA GLY A 190 -8.39 1.28 -12.06
C GLY A 190 -8.38 0.08 -12.99
N LYS A 191 -8.51 0.34 -14.30
CA LYS A 191 -8.38 -0.66 -15.35
C LYS A 191 -7.54 -0.07 -16.47
N PHE A 192 -6.30 -0.54 -16.59
CA PHE A 192 -5.33 -0.10 -17.55
C PHE A 192 -5.20 -1.15 -18.66
N LEU A 193 -5.48 -0.77 -19.87
CA LEU A 193 -5.45 -1.66 -21.04
C LEU A 193 -4.14 -1.47 -21.82
N ASP A 194 -3.71 -2.51 -22.52
CA ASP A 194 -2.55 -2.49 -23.41
C ASP A 194 -1.27 -1.93 -22.77
N VAL A 195 -1.09 -2.19 -21.45
CA VAL A 195 0.10 -1.74 -20.72
C VAL A 195 1.32 -2.46 -21.28
N PRO A 196 2.29 -1.75 -21.86
CA PRO A 196 3.52 -2.39 -22.33
C PRO A 196 4.24 -3.07 -21.18
N VAL A 197 4.66 -4.31 -21.38
CA VAL A 197 5.41 -5.07 -20.41
C VAL A 197 6.64 -5.69 -21.07
N GLN A 198 7.73 -5.72 -20.31
CA GLN A 198 8.96 -6.36 -20.75
C GLN A 198 9.28 -7.53 -19.83
N LYS A 199 9.44 -8.72 -20.40
CA LYS A 199 9.91 -9.89 -19.66
C LYS A 199 11.42 -9.81 -19.55
N LYS A 200 11.92 -9.65 -18.33
CA LYS A 200 13.35 -9.61 -18.03
C LYS A 200 13.77 -10.80 -17.17
N PHE A 201 14.99 -11.22 -17.37
CA PHE A 201 15.68 -12.22 -16.57
C PHE A 201 16.66 -11.51 -15.67
N LEU A 202 16.70 -11.88 -14.39
CA LEU A 202 17.57 -11.25 -13.41
C LEU A 202 18.47 -12.28 -12.75
N PHE A 203 19.77 -12.03 -12.79
CA PHE A 203 20.77 -12.78 -12.06
C PHE A 203 21.37 -11.92 -10.96
N ASN A 204 21.35 -12.44 -9.73
CA ASN A 204 22.05 -11.84 -8.60
C ASN A 204 22.78 -12.95 -7.84
N TRP A 205 24.08 -12.85 -7.77
CA TRP A 205 24.92 -13.87 -7.14
C TRP A 205 24.65 -14.03 -5.63
N ARG A 206 24.30 -12.95 -4.94
CA ARG A 206 24.14 -12.91 -3.49
C ARG A 206 22.77 -13.38 -3.03
N THR A 207 21.74 -12.90 -3.69
CA THR A 207 20.35 -13.16 -3.32
C THR A 207 19.73 -14.32 -4.10
N GLY A 208 20.35 -14.73 -5.22
CA GLY A 208 19.88 -15.81 -6.06
C GLY A 208 19.94 -17.16 -5.33
N GLN A 209 18.92 -17.99 -5.53
CA GLN A 209 18.89 -19.34 -4.98
C GLN A 209 20.01 -20.19 -5.59
N PRO A 210 20.80 -20.94 -4.78
CA PRO A 210 21.84 -21.82 -5.30
C PRO A 210 21.23 -22.98 -6.10
N VAL A 211 21.91 -23.36 -7.18
CA VAL A 211 21.58 -24.57 -7.91
C VAL A 211 22.21 -25.76 -7.17
N PRO A 212 21.44 -26.80 -6.80
CA PRO A 212 21.99 -27.95 -6.13
C PRO A 212 23.17 -28.57 -6.91
N GLU A 213 24.24 -28.92 -6.21
CA GLU A 213 25.45 -29.53 -6.76
C GLU A 213 26.24 -28.65 -7.75
N GLU A 214 25.85 -27.39 -7.97
CA GLU A 214 26.48 -26.47 -8.90
C GLU A 214 26.96 -25.19 -8.17
N PRO A 215 28.15 -25.19 -7.55
CA PRO A 215 28.58 -24.11 -6.62
C PRO A 215 28.74 -22.75 -7.30
N PHE A 216 28.99 -22.72 -8.61
CA PHE A 216 29.19 -21.49 -9.40
C PHE A 216 27.96 -21.03 -10.13
N GLN A 217 26.77 -21.61 -9.82
CA GLN A 217 25.50 -21.25 -10.43
C GLN A 217 24.51 -20.80 -9.39
N ARG A 218 23.67 -19.84 -9.82
CA ARG A 218 22.48 -19.43 -9.12
C ARG A 218 21.33 -19.46 -10.12
N TYR A 219 20.12 -19.73 -9.63
CA TYR A 219 18.94 -19.60 -10.46
C TYR A 219 18.75 -18.17 -10.90
N VAL A 220 18.41 -18.01 -12.16
CA VAL A 220 17.96 -16.75 -12.74
C VAL A 220 16.47 -16.58 -12.44
N THR A 221 16.03 -15.40 -12.07
CA THR A 221 14.62 -15.11 -11.87
C THR A 221 14.01 -14.49 -13.11
N MET A 222 12.71 -14.75 -13.32
CA MET A 222 11.91 -14.11 -14.38
C MET A 222 11.05 -13.02 -13.77
N ASN A 223 11.00 -11.88 -14.43
CA ASN A 223 10.21 -10.74 -13.97
C ASN A 223 9.48 -10.08 -15.14
N TYR A 224 8.25 -9.60 -14.90
CA TYR A 224 7.68 -8.57 -15.74
C TYR A 224 8.07 -7.21 -15.21
N VAL A 225 8.48 -6.34 -16.11
CA VAL A 225 8.78 -4.93 -15.83
C VAL A 225 7.80 -4.08 -16.61
N LEU A 226 7.03 -3.26 -15.91
CA LEU A 226 6.12 -2.29 -16.50
C LEU A 226 6.40 -0.89 -15.95
N LYS A 227 6.24 0.13 -16.76
CA LYS A 227 6.46 1.52 -16.37
C LYS A 227 5.11 2.20 -16.10
N ASN A 228 5.00 2.89 -14.96
CA ASN A 228 3.81 3.68 -14.63
C ASN A 228 3.82 5.01 -15.39
N SER A 229 3.67 4.95 -16.70
CA SER A 229 3.66 6.13 -17.56
C SER A 229 2.54 6.04 -18.61
N ALA A 230 2.06 7.17 -19.07
CA ALA A 230 0.97 7.23 -20.04
C ALA A 230 1.30 6.56 -21.39
N GLY A 231 2.58 6.37 -21.71
CA GLY A 231 3.03 5.61 -22.89
C GLY A 231 2.43 6.08 -24.23
N GLY A 232 1.93 7.32 -24.30
CA GLY A 232 1.21 7.83 -25.48
C GLY A 232 -0.30 7.51 -25.50
N ALA A 233 -0.83 6.72 -24.58
CA ALA A 233 -2.27 6.53 -24.43
C ALA A 233 -2.87 7.71 -23.64
N ALA A 234 -3.90 8.32 -24.21
CA ALA A 234 -4.65 9.39 -23.54
C ALA A 234 -5.93 8.83 -22.91
N GLY A 235 -6.24 9.27 -21.68
CA GLY A 235 -7.52 9.00 -21.04
C GLY A 235 -7.42 8.30 -19.67
N ALA A 236 -8.56 8.17 -19.01
CA ALA A 236 -8.67 7.60 -17.65
C ALA A 236 -8.19 6.15 -17.49
N ASN A 237 -7.96 5.45 -18.60
CA ASN A 237 -7.49 4.06 -18.63
C ASN A 237 -5.97 3.93 -18.89
N ALA A 238 -5.22 5.03 -18.87
CA ALA A 238 -3.77 5.03 -19.03
C ALA A 238 -3.06 5.04 -17.67
N LEU A 239 -1.92 4.37 -17.58
CA LEU A 239 -0.97 4.55 -16.48
C LEU A 239 -0.40 5.97 -16.47
N GLY A 240 0.31 6.34 -15.43
CA GLY A 240 1.00 7.64 -15.33
C GLY A 240 0.12 8.79 -14.86
N GLN A 241 -1.13 8.54 -14.46
CA GLN A 241 -2.01 9.58 -13.92
C GLN A 241 -1.86 9.71 -12.39
N TYR A 242 -1.56 8.63 -11.71
CA TYR A 242 -1.32 8.59 -10.27
C TYR A 242 -0.35 7.47 -9.91
N ALA A 243 0.23 7.57 -8.72
CA ALA A 243 1.09 6.53 -8.20
C ALA A 243 0.30 5.24 -7.92
N LEU A 244 0.87 4.10 -8.29
CA LEU A 244 0.28 2.80 -7.97
C LEU A 244 0.60 2.43 -6.53
N PRO A 245 -0.40 2.22 -5.66
CA PRO A 245 -0.16 1.86 -4.27
C PRO A 245 0.42 0.45 -4.13
N TYR A 246 1.11 0.23 -3.00
CA TYR A 246 1.58 -1.11 -2.63
C TYR A 246 0.42 -2.09 -2.55
N GLY A 247 0.57 -3.26 -3.17
CA GLY A 247 -0.48 -4.27 -3.17
C GLY A 247 -0.07 -5.60 -3.79
N LYS A 248 -0.84 -6.64 -3.48
CA LYS A 248 -0.62 -7.98 -4.04
C LYS A 248 -1.06 -8.03 -5.50
N VAL A 249 -0.18 -8.49 -6.39
CA VAL A 249 -0.43 -8.67 -7.83
C VAL A 249 -0.55 -10.16 -8.14
N ARG A 250 -1.68 -10.56 -8.71
CA ARG A 250 -1.86 -11.89 -9.30
C ARG A 250 -1.67 -11.80 -10.79
N ILE A 251 -0.81 -12.66 -11.34
CA ILE A 251 -0.32 -12.56 -12.71
C ILE A 251 -0.85 -13.77 -13.50
N PHE A 252 -1.47 -13.47 -14.62
CA PHE A 252 -2.07 -14.44 -15.53
C PHE A 252 -1.55 -14.25 -16.95
N LEU A 253 -1.56 -15.31 -17.73
CA LEU A 253 -1.25 -15.33 -19.15
C LEU A 253 -2.44 -15.84 -19.93
N LYS A 254 -2.86 -15.18 -20.99
CA LYS A 254 -3.89 -15.70 -21.91
C LYS A 254 -3.37 -16.97 -22.60
N ASP A 255 -4.22 -17.99 -22.71
CA ASP A 255 -3.81 -19.27 -23.31
C ASP A 255 -3.81 -19.28 -24.85
N GLY A 256 -4.35 -18.24 -25.47
CA GLY A 256 -4.32 -18.02 -26.93
C GLY A 256 -5.08 -19.07 -27.74
N LYS A 257 -5.89 -19.93 -27.13
CA LYS A 257 -6.66 -20.95 -27.86
C LYS A 257 -7.81 -20.33 -28.63
N PRO A 258 -7.84 -20.38 -29.97
CA PRO A 258 -8.94 -19.85 -30.74
C PRO A 258 -10.20 -20.69 -30.51
N GLY A 259 -11.37 -20.05 -30.43
CA GLY A 259 -12.68 -20.70 -30.43
C GLY A 259 -13.22 -21.20 -29.09
N MET A 260 -12.46 -21.17 -28.01
CA MET A 260 -12.94 -21.32 -26.66
C MET A 260 -12.96 -19.97 -25.95
N ALA A 261 -13.80 -19.81 -24.91
CA ALA A 261 -13.65 -18.68 -24.03
C ALA A 261 -12.17 -18.61 -23.60
N ALA A 262 -11.51 -17.50 -23.90
CA ALA A 262 -10.08 -17.35 -23.68
C ALA A 262 -9.75 -17.74 -22.24
N GLY A 263 -9.05 -18.85 -22.06
CA GLY A 263 -8.54 -19.30 -20.78
C GLY A 263 -7.37 -18.41 -20.35
N GLU A 264 -7.13 -18.39 -19.07
CA GLU A 264 -5.99 -17.72 -18.47
C GLU A 264 -5.21 -18.72 -17.61
N ALA A 265 -3.92 -18.84 -17.85
CA ALA A 265 -3.02 -19.60 -16.99
C ALA A 265 -2.51 -18.71 -15.86
N PHE A 266 -2.57 -19.19 -14.63
CA PHE A 266 -1.95 -18.50 -13.50
C PHE A 266 -0.43 -18.67 -13.56
N LEU A 267 0.31 -17.56 -13.65
CA LEU A 267 1.77 -17.56 -13.68
C LEU A 267 2.38 -17.45 -12.28
N GLY A 268 1.74 -16.68 -11.39
CA GLY A 268 2.25 -16.47 -10.06
C GLY A 268 1.62 -15.26 -9.36
N GLU A 269 2.08 -14.99 -8.16
CA GLU A 269 1.73 -13.76 -7.45
C GLU A 269 2.96 -13.13 -6.80
N ASP A 270 2.96 -11.81 -6.76
CA ASP A 270 4.01 -11.00 -6.16
C ASP A 270 3.44 -9.78 -5.47
N TRP A 271 4.28 -9.04 -4.77
CA TRP A 271 3.93 -7.76 -4.19
C TRP A 271 4.41 -6.62 -5.10
N GLY A 272 3.45 -5.95 -5.73
CA GLY A 272 3.72 -4.68 -6.43
C GLY A 272 4.11 -3.62 -5.40
N LYS A 273 5.33 -3.10 -5.50
CA LYS A 273 5.80 -2.01 -4.65
C LYS A 273 5.04 -0.72 -4.99
N PHE A 274 5.04 0.24 -4.06
CA PHE A 274 4.62 1.59 -4.41
C PHE A 274 5.41 2.07 -5.63
N THR A 275 4.70 2.46 -6.69
CA THR A 275 5.30 2.82 -7.98
C THR A 275 4.83 4.22 -8.37
N GLY A 276 5.71 5.18 -8.25
CA GLY A 276 5.45 6.58 -8.63
C GLY A 276 5.14 6.72 -10.12
N ILE A 277 4.74 7.92 -10.53
CA ILE A 277 4.62 8.25 -11.96
C ILE A 277 6.02 8.20 -12.56
N ASP A 278 6.14 7.60 -13.73
CA ASP A 278 7.38 7.31 -14.47
C ASP A 278 8.33 6.28 -13.84
N ASP A 279 8.00 5.72 -12.68
CA ASP A 279 8.73 4.61 -12.07
C ASP A 279 8.37 3.25 -12.68
N GLU A 280 9.21 2.24 -12.40
CA GLU A 280 9.03 0.87 -12.85
C GLU A 280 8.51 -0.05 -11.74
N MET A 281 7.51 -0.85 -12.06
CA MET A 281 7.06 -1.97 -11.24
C MET A 281 7.68 -3.25 -11.79
N LYS A 282 8.47 -3.95 -10.95
CA LYS A 282 9.02 -5.28 -11.25
C LYS A 282 8.15 -6.32 -10.56
N LEU A 283 7.68 -7.33 -11.29
CA LEU A 283 6.81 -8.40 -10.80
C LEU A 283 7.49 -9.74 -11.02
N TYR A 284 7.77 -10.44 -9.95
CA TYR A 284 8.39 -11.75 -9.97
C TYR A 284 7.44 -12.83 -10.51
N LEU A 285 7.91 -13.62 -11.48
CA LEU A 285 7.15 -14.70 -12.10
C LEU A 285 7.62 -16.10 -11.66
N GLY A 286 8.81 -16.21 -11.13
CA GLY A 286 9.41 -17.49 -10.77
C GLY A 286 10.87 -17.64 -11.22
N LEU A 287 11.40 -18.86 -11.10
CA LEU A 287 12.75 -19.19 -11.51
C LEU A 287 12.78 -19.60 -12.98
N ALA A 288 13.73 -19.04 -13.74
CA ALA A 288 14.02 -19.48 -15.09
C ALA A 288 14.80 -20.80 -15.04
N ARG A 289 14.32 -21.79 -15.77
CA ARG A 289 15.00 -23.08 -15.94
C ARG A 289 15.76 -23.18 -17.27
N ASP A 290 15.50 -22.22 -18.13
CA ASP A 290 15.94 -22.16 -19.52
C ASP A 290 16.91 -21.00 -19.82
N VAL A 291 17.33 -20.26 -18.78
CA VAL A 291 18.44 -19.30 -18.83
C VAL A 291 19.40 -19.64 -17.70
N LYS A 292 20.66 -19.88 -18.05
CA LYS A 292 21.70 -20.22 -17.08
C LYS A 292 22.79 -19.16 -17.05
N VAL A 293 23.28 -18.88 -15.84
CA VAL A 293 24.44 -18.03 -15.62
C VAL A 293 25.39 -18.71 -14.66
N GLU A 294 26.62 -18.82 -15.08
CA GLU A 294 27.74 -19.32 -14.29
C GLU A 294 28.68 -18.14 -14.00
N ARG A 295 28.99 -17.92 -12.72
CA ARG A 295 29.92 -16.88 -12.28
C ARG A 295 31.24 -17.49 -11.83
N THR A 296 32.35 -17.03 -12.40
CA THR A 296 33.68 -17.47 -12.02
C THR A 296 34.62 -16.29 -11.83
N VAL A 297 35.56 -16.40 -10.88
CA VAL A 297 36.60 -15.41 -10.65
C VAL A 297 37.79 -15.76 -11.51
N LYS A 298 38.21 -14.88 -12.42
CA LYS A 298 39.34 -15.06 -13.32
C LYS A 298 40.62 -14.44 -12.80
N LYS A 299 40.46 -13.30 -12.06
CA LYS A 299 41.60 -12.59 -11.47
C LYS A 299 41.19 -12.10 -10.07
N ASN A 300 42.13 -12.19 -9.14
CA ASN A 300 42.00 -11.70 -7.78
C ASN A 300 43.41 -11.39 -7.26
N GLU A 301 43.89 -10.19 -7.54
CA GLU A 301 45.28 -9.81 -7.24
C GLU A 301 45.33 -8.57 -6.34
N ARG A 302 46.15 -8.68 -5.30
CA ARG A 302 46.42 -7.59 -4.38
C ARG A 302 47.62 -6.78 -4.85
N GLN A 303 47.41 -5.48 -5.07
CA GLN A 303 48.47 -4.53 -5.43
C GLN A 303 48.79 -3.69 -4.20
N LYS A 304 49.89 -4.01 -3.52
CA LYS A 304 50.35 -3.29 -2.32
C LYS A 304 50.75 -1.86 -2.69
N ILE A 305 50.26 -0.87 -1.93
CA ILE A 305 50.62 0.55 -2.06
C ILE A 305 51.63 0.93 -0.98
N HIS A 306 51.26 0.86 0.28
CA HIS A 306 52.11 1.17 1.41
C HIS A 306 51.58 0.55 2.70
N GLY A 307 52.45 -0.03 3.54
CA GLY A 307 52.01 -0.67 4.79
C GLY A 307 50.95 -1.72 4.57
N ASN A 308 49.77 -1.56 5.16
CA ASN A 308 48.60 -2.41 4.97
C ASN A 308 47.68 -1.92 3.84
N LEU A 309 47.97 -0.77 3.25
CA LEU A 309 47.15 -0.17 2.18
C LEU A 309 47.44 -0.90 0.85
N PHE A 310 46.39 -1.29 0.15
CA PHE A 310 46.47 -2.00 -1.13
C PHE A 310 45.29 -1.64 -2.04
N ASN A 311 45.46 -1.91 -3.32
CA ASN A 311 44.36 -2.03 -4.27
C ASN A 311 44.06 -3.52 -4.52
N GLN A 312 42.81 -3.87 -4.80
CA GLN A 312 42.42 -5.19 -5.19
C GLN A 312 41.92 -5.20 -6.63
N ASP A 313 42.58 -5.93 -7.47
CA ASP A 313 42.31 -6.06 -8.91
C ASP A 313 41.51 -7.35 -9.15
N VAL A 314 40.26 -7.25 -9.61
CA VAL A 314 39.36 -8.38 -9.69
C VAL A 314 38.70 -8.46 -11.07
N ILE A 315 38.74 -9.66 -11.66
CA ILE A 315 37.96 -9.97 -12.87
C ILE A 315 36.97 -11.09 -12.55
N VAL A 316 35.69 -10.78 -12.70
CA VAL A 316 34.61 -11.75 -12.61
C VAL A 316 34.07 -12.03 -14.01
N GLN A 317 33.98 -13.29 -14.36
CA GLN A 317 33.38 -13.75 -15.62
C GLN A 317 32.00 -14.29 -15.38
N TYR A 318 31.05 -13.83 -16.20
CA TYR A 318 29.73 -14.41 -16.34
C TYR A 318 29.64 -15.13 -17.65
N LYS A 319 29.36 -16.46 -17.58
CA LYS A 319 29.07 -17.29 -18.74
C LYS A 319 27.57 -17.56 -18.77
N MET A 320 26.91 -17.14 -19.83
CA MET A 320 25.49 -17.14 -19.97
C MET A 320 25.02 -18.00 -21.14
N GLN A 321 23.93 -18.73 -20.96
CA GLN A 321 23.32 -19.56 -21.99
C GLN A 321 21.80 -19.40 -21.96
N ASN A 322 21.20 -19.23 -23.14
CA ASN A 322 19.76 -19.15 -23.32
C ASN A 322 19.25 -20.37 -24.09
N PHE A 323 18.51 -21.25 -23.41
CA PHE A 323 17.91 -22.45 -23.98
C PHE A 323 16.55 -22.23 -24.61
N ARG A 324 16.03 -20.99 -24.55
CA ARG A 324 14.76 -20.58 -25.13
C ARG A 324 14.87 -20.48 -26.65
N LYS A 325 13.73 -20.63 -27.34
CA LYS A 325 13.67 -20.37 -28.80
C LYS A 325 13.91 -18.89 -29.12
N ASP A 326 13.38 -18.02 -28.24
CA ASP A 326 13.43 -16.56 -28.41
C ASP A 326 14.60 -15.98 -27.62
N GLY A 327 15.05 -14.78 -28.02
CA GLY A 327 16.05 -14.03 -27.25
C GLY A 327 15.57 -13.70 -25.85
N ALA A 328 16.51 -13.45 -24.94
CA ALA A 328 16.24 -13.09 -23.56
C ALA A 328 17.01 -11.83 -23.17
N LEU A 329 16.36 -10.92 -22.44
CA LEU A 329 17.00 -9.77 -21.82
C LEU A 329 17.41 -10.17 -20.40
N LEU A 330 18.71 -10.24 -20.15
CA LEU A 330 19.28 -10.61 -18.86
C LEU A 330 19.93 -9.39 -18.22
N ASP A 331 19.49 -9.07 -17.01
CA ASP A 331 20.13 -8.10 -16.14
C ASP A 331 20.95 -8.85 -15.07
N ILE A 332 22.21 -8.46 -14.88
CA ILE A 332 23.05 -8.98 -13.82
C ILE A 332 23.26 -7.87 -12.80
N GLU A 333 22.80 -8.09 -11.57
CA GLU A 333 22.97 -7.14 -10.48
C GLU A 333 24.21 -7.48 -9.63
N GLU A 334 25.08 -6.50 -9.40
CA GLU A 334 26.18 -6.58 -8.44
C GLU A 334 26.18 -5.42 -7.47
N ASP A 335 26.42 -5.74 -6.20
CA ASP A 335 26.66 -4.76 -5.14
C ASP A 335 28.17 -4.66 -4.90
N MET A 336 28.74 -3.49 -5.12
CA MET A 336 30.18 -3.27 -5.07
C MET A 336 30.78 -3.40 -3.67
N ASN A 337 30.00 -3.08 -2.61
CA ASN A 337 30.44 -3.32 -1.24
C ASN A 337 30.56 -4.83 -0.96
N GLN A 338 29.54 -5.60 -1.38
CA GLN A 338 29.55 -7.06 -1.20
C GLN A 338 30.61 -7.73 -2.08
N LEU A 339 30.82 -7.21 -3.28
CA LEU A 339 31.89 -7.70 -4.17
C LEU A 339 33.27 -7.41 -3.57
N ARG A 340 33.49 -6.20 -3.02
CA ARG A 340 34.72 -5.87 -2.29
C ARG A 340 34.92 -6.82 -1.11
N ASP A 341 33.89 -7.04 -0.30
CA ASP A 341 33.98 -7.87 0.92
C ASP A 341 34.34 -9.31 0.61
N GLU A 342 33.96 -9.82 -0.57
CA GLU A 342 34.36 -11.15 -1.05
C GLU A 342 35.86 -11.27 -1.24
N PHE A 343 36.54 -10.21 -1.65
CA PHE A 343 37.96 -10.24 -2.04
C PHE A 343 38.91 -9.51 -1.10
N CYS A 344 38.42 -8.47 -0.40
CA CYS A 344 39.23 -7.64 0.50
C CYS A 344 39.01 -7.98 1.99
N GLY A 345 38.10 -8.91 2.29
CA GLY A 345 37.65 -9.18 3.65
C GLY A 345 36.46 -8.33 4.06
N GLY A 346 35.49 -8.96 4.74
CA GLY A 346 34.26 -8.31 5.18
C GLY A 346 34.42 -7.42 6.42
N GLY A 347 33.35 -6.69 6.76
CA GLY A 347 33.26 -5.90 7.98
C GLY A 347 33.99 -4.55 7.90
N LYS A 348 34.12 -3.99 6.71
CA LYS A 348 34.69 -2.65 6.50
C LYS A 348 33.68 -1.57 6.86
N ASP A 349 34.10 -0.56 7.61
CA ASP A 349 33.27 0.57 8.06
C ASP A 349 33.11 1.69 7.00
N HIS A 350 33.66 1.49 5.80
CA HIS A 350 33.61 2.46 4.71
C HIS A 350 33.02 1.86 3.44
N GLU A 351 32.44 2.70 2.60
CA GLU A 351 31.96 2.31 1.29
C GLU A 351 33.12 1.96 0.33
N ALA A 352 32.90 1.01 -0.56
CA ALA A 352 33.88 0.62 -1.56
C ALA A 352 34.20 1.77 -2.51
N SER A 353 35.50 2.09 -2.63
CA SER A 353 36.02 2.95 -3.69
C SER A 353 36.47 2.09 -4.87
N TRP A 354 35.81 2.23 -6.01
CA TRP A 354 36.03 1.32 -7.14
C TRP A 354 35.93 2.01 -8.49
N GLU A 355 36.56 1.41 -9.50
CA GLU A 355 36.43 1.82 -10.88
C GLU A 355 36.46 0.61 -11.85
N LEU A 356 35.75 0.74 -12.98
CA LEU A 356 35.77 -0.25 -14.05
C LEU A 356 37.05 -0.13 -14.86
N GLN A 357 37.73 -1.26 -15.05
CA GLN A 357 38.96 -1.36 -15.80
C GLN A 357 38.73 -1.75 -17.29
N ASN A 358 39.82 -1.70 -18.09
CA ASN A 358 39.71 -1.82 -19.54
C ASN A 358 39.31 -3.22 -20.05
N GLU A 359 39.55 -4.29 -19.28
CA GLU A 359 39.15 -5.63 -19.66
C GLU A 359 37.65 -5.91 -19.43
N THR A 360 36.89 -4.94 -18.92
CA THR A 360 35.44 -5.05 -18.91
C THR A 360 34.94 -5.17 -20.35
N THR A 361 34.18 -6.21 -20.66
CA THR A 361 33.79 -6.59 -22.03
C THR A 361 33.13 -5.45 -22.78
N ASP A 362 32.16 -4.75 -22.13
CA ASP A 362 31.49 -3.60 -22.69
C ASP A 362 31.00 -2.71 -21.54
N LYS A 363 31.72 -1.59 -21.34
CA LYS A 363 31.38 -0.63 -20.25
C LYS A 363 30.02 0.06 -20.49
N ALA A 364 29.56 0.18 -21.72
CA ALA A 364 28.28 0.79 -22.03
C ALA A 364 27.08 -0.06 -21.57
N LYS A 365 27.29 -1.37 -21.36
CA LYS A 365 26.27 -2.27 -20.81
C LYS A 365 26.19 -2.25 -19.29
N VAL A 366 27.11 -1.53 -18.62
CA VAL A 366 27.16 -1.42 -17.16
C VAL A 366 26.49 -0.11 -16.75
N GLU A 367 25.30 -0.19 -16.22
CA GLU A 367 24.57 0.94 -15.68
C GLU A 367 24.83 1.07 -14.17
N ARG A 368 25.19 2.27 -13.71
CA ARG A 368 25.25 2.58 -12.27
C ARG A 368 23.87 2.96 -11.76
N LYS A 369 23.27 2.10 -10.95
CA LYS A 369 21.99 2.40 -10.27
C LYS A 369 22.19 3.24 -9.01
N SER A 370 23.35 3.13 -8.37
CA SER A 370 23.75 3.97 -7.24
C SER A 370 25.28 3.99 -7.13
N ALA A 371 25.84 4.64 -6.10
CA ALA A 371 27.27 4.62 -5.83
C ALA A 371 27.84 3.20 -5.70
N GLN A 372 27.04 2.26 -5.17
CA GLN A 372 27.47 0.90 -4.86
C GLN A 372 26.76 -0.22 -5.65
N LYS A 373 25.77 0.12 -6.49
CA LYS A 373 25.03 -0.88 -7.26
C LYS A 373 25.18 -0.66 -8.75
N ILE A 374 25.46 -1.74 -9.46
CA ILE A 374 25.47 -1.77 -10.93
C ILE A 374 24.50 -2.82 -11.45
N GLU A 375 23.97 -2.57 -12.62
CA GLU A 375 23.28 -3.55 -13.47
C GLU A 375 24.04 -3.71 -14.79
N ILE A 376 24.25 -4.96 -15.22
CA ILE A 376 24.85 -5.27 -16.51
C ILE A 376 23.75 -5.81 -17.41
N HIS A 377 23.48 -5.12 -18.51
CA HIS A 377 22.42 -5.45 -19.44
C HIS A 377 22.95 -6.31 -20.60
N VAL A 378 22.45 -7.53 -20.72
CA VAL A 378 22.88 -8.48 -21.76
C VAL A 378 21.69 -8.99 -22.55
N ALA A 379 21.67 -8.78 -23.85
CA ALA A 379 20.75 -9.45 -24.74
C ALA A 379 21.32 -10.80 -25.16
N LEU A 380 20.66 -11.88 -24.77
CA LEU A 380 21.04 -13.25 -25.12
C LEU A 380 20.28 -13.67 -26.39
N PRO A 381 20.96 -14.21 -27.41
CA PRO A 381 20.28 -14.75 -28.58
C PRO A 381 19.42 -15.96 -28.20
N GLY A 382 18.39 -16.23 -28.97
CA GLY A 382 17.64 -17.49 -28.87
C GLY A 382 18.52 -18.68 -29.29
N ARG A 383 18.18 -19.88 -28.80
CA ARG A 383 18.92 -21.09 -29.23
C ARG A 383 18.84 -21.30 -30.73
N PRO A 384 19.87 -21.87 -31.35
CA PRO A 384 19.84 -22.24 -32.76
C PRO A 384 18.62 -23.12 -33.09
N LYS A 385 18.11 -22.98 -34.32
CA LYS A 385 16.92 -23.76 -34.77
C LYS A 385 17.24 -25.26 -34.97
N GLU A 386 18.52 -25.59 -35.11
CA GLU A 386 18.98 -26.96 -35.26
C GLU A 386 18.91 -27.69 -33.90
N ALA A 387 18.13 -28.77 -33.84
CA ALA A 387 17.78 -29.45 -32.60
C ALA A 387 19.00 -29.98 -31.79
N ASP A 388 20.11 -30.29 -32.48
CA ASP A 388 21.31 -30.90 -31.87
C ASP A 388 22.36 -29.87 -31.43
N LYS A 389 22.18 -28.58 -31.74
CA LYS A 389 23.13 -27.55 -31.33
C LYS A 389 22.80 -27.03 -29.93
N LYS A 390 23.81 -27.04 -29.07
CA LYS A 390 23.73 -26.35 -27.78
C LYS A 390 23.59 -24.83 -28.02
N PRO A 391 22.92 -24.09 -27.10
CA PRO A 391 22.87 -22.65 -27.19
C PRO A 391 24.26 -22.05 -27.13
N ASP A 392 24.46 -20.95 -27.86
CA ASP A 392 25.70 -20.20 -27.85
C ASP A 392 26.02 -19.71 -26.44
N GLU A 393 27.32 -19.76 -26.09
CA GLU A 393 27.81 -19.20 -24.83
C GLU A 393 28.08 -17.70 -25.01
N THR A 394 27.41 -16.87 -24.23
CA THR A 394 27.71 -15.44 -24.15
C THR A 394 28.57 -15.19 -22.92
N LEU A 395 29.72 -14.53 -23.11
CA LEU A 395 30.65 -14.21 -22.04
C LEU A 395 30.62 -12.70 -21.74
N PHE A 396 30.66 -12.36 -20.47
CA PHE A 396 30.87 -10.99 -20.00
C PHE A 396 31.94 -10.99 -18.90
N LEU A 397 32.94 -10.16 -19.05
CA LEU A 397 33.97 -9.90 -18.03
C LEU A 397 33.66 -8.58 -17.34
N LEU A 398 33.55 -8.62 -16.03
CA LEU A 398 33.50 -7.45 -15.18
C LEU A 398 34.87 -7.27 -14.51
N HIS A 399 35.66 -6.28 -14.95
CA HIS A 399 36.97 -5.97 -14.40
C HIS A 399 36.86 -4.74 -13.51
N VAL A 400 37.14 -4.91 -12.21
CA VAL A 400 37.00 -3.90 -11.18
C VAL A 400 38.30 -3.74 -10.40
N LEU A 401 38.75 -2.51 -10.23
CA LEU A 401 39.81 -2.16 -9.29
C LEU A 401 39.19 -1.52 -8.06
N PHE A 402 39.25 -2.20 -6.90
CA PHE A 402 38.95 -1.61 -5.59
C PHE A 402 40.19 -0.89 -5.09
N LYS A 403 39.97 0.36 -4.65
CA LYS A 403 41.09 1.27 -4.28
C LYS A 403 41.15 1.50 -2.77
N ASN A 404 42.39 1.66 -2.29
CA ASN A 404 42.66 2.11 -0.92
C ASN A 404 42.04 1.20 0.15
N GLU A 405 42.14 -0.09 -0.05
CA GLU A 405 41.74 -1.09 0.94
C GLU A 405 42.86 -1.35 1.97
N TRP A 406 42.50 -1.71 3.23
CA TRP A 406 43.44 -2.00 4.33
C TRP A 406 42.98 -3.11 5.25
#